data_623b8dd66962d19b8d718b2ffd1a30fb
#
_entry.id   623b8dd66962d19b8d718b2ffd1a30fb
#
_cell.length_a   1.000
_cell.length_b   1.000
_cell.length_c   1.000
_cell.angle_alpha   90.00
_cell.angle_beta   90.00
_cell.angle_gamma   90.00
#
_symmetry.space_group_name_H-M   'P 1'
#
loop_
_entity.id
_entity.type
_entity.pdbx_description
1 polymer ?
#
loop_
_entity_poly.entity_id
_entity_poly.type
_entity_poly.pdbx_seq_one_letter_code
_entity_poly.pdbx_strand_id
1 'polypeptide(L)'
;MKAGYSTNSFVDVDPLDALSLLCEQGYASLAITPDRNTLNPYEKTFASEVRVWQHALAKAQMRCVVETGARHLLDSKRKHHPTLLSDAQDDCNRRIEFLRRAIELAGELNADCVSLWSGAVCSDADETLLWRKLTDGVGEVLDHASRCGVVLGFEPEPGMFIDTVARAEELFERLGRPKSLGLTVDIGHLECLGERPLAATVRDVADRIVNVHLDDMIVCRHEHLPLGKGDIDYVPIFRELLAARYQGGLHVELPRQSHRWYETAKESYEFIHRMIGLVS
;
A
#
# COMPACT_ATOMS: atom_id res chain seq x y z
N MET A 1 -8.44 9.95 10.85
CA MET A 1 -7.81 9.95 9.51
C MET A 1 -6.66 10.94 9.49
N LYS A 2 -5.56 10.64 8.83
CA LYS A 2 -4.38 11.51 8.69
C LYS A 2 -4.03 11.63 7.22
N ALA A 3 -3.71 12.83 6.74
CA ALA A 3 -3.17 12.98 5.39
C ALA A 3 -1.83 12.25 5.30
N GLY A 4 -1.70 11.41 4.28
CA GLY A 4 -0.52 10.62 4.00
C GLY A 4 -0.10 10.75 2.54
N TYR A 5 1.15 10.45 2.24
CA TYR A 5 1.69 10.48 0.88
C TYR A 5 2.60 9.27 0.62
N SER A 6 2.60 8.74 -0.61
CA SER A 6 3.41 7.59 -0.97
C SER A 6 4.75 8.00 -1.59
N THR A 7 5.84 7.37 -1.17
CA THR A 7 7.16 7.55 -1.79
C THR A 7 7.20 7.12 -3.25
N ASN A 8 6.24 6.33 -3.72
CA ASN A 8 6.06 6.02 -5.14
C ASN A 8 5.75 7.25 -6.00
N SER A 9 5.29 8.34 -5.38
CA SER A 9 4.88 9.57 -6.07
C SER A 9 6.01 10.58 -6.27
N PHE A 10 7.24 10.31 -5.79
CA PHE A 10 8.40 11.21 -5.93
C PHE A 10 9.72 10.44 -6.08
N VAL A 11 9.91 9.76 -7.20
CA VAL A 11 11.04 8.86 -7.43
C VAL A 11 12.39 9.56 -7.75
N ASP A 12 12.36 10.85 -8.07
CA ASP A 12 13.52 11.63 -8.52
C ASP A 12 14.06 12.61 -7.46
N VAL A 13 13.55 12.53 -6.23
CA VAL A 13 13.91 13.40 -5.10
C VAL A 13 14.48 12.57 -3.96
N ASP A 14 15.40 13.15 -3.18
CA ASP A 14 15.84 12.51 -1.94
C ASP A 14 14.62 12.31 -1.01
N PRO A 15 14.32 11.07 -0.60
CA PRO A 15 13.09 10.81 0.14
C PRO A 15 13.07 11.43 1.56
N LEU A 16 14.21 11.74 2.14
CA LEU A 16 14.28 12.45 3.44
C LEU A 16 14.02 13.94 3.28
N ASP A 17 14.48 14.56 2.17
CA ASP A 17 14.12 15.93 1.82
C ASP A 17 12.61 16.02 1.55
N ALA A 18 12.06 15.05 0.78
CA ALA A 18 10.63 14.98 0.52
C ALA A 18 9.82 14.82 1.81
N LEU A 19 10.26 13.98 2.76
CA LEU A 19 9.62 13.82 4.07
C LEU A 19 9.54 15.17 4.81
N SER A 20 10.63 15.95 4.81
CA SER A 20 10.67 17.24 5.47
C SER A 20 9.68 18.23 4.84
N LEU A 21 9.63 18.30 3.51
CA LEU A 21 8.72 19.17 2.77
C LEU A 21 7.25 18.75 2.94
N LEU A 22 6.95 17.45 2.99
CA LEU A 22 5.59 16.93 3.27
C LEU A 22 5.16 17.28 4.71
N CYS A 23 6.07 17.19 5.67
CA CYS A 23 5.80 17.62 7.05
C CYS A 23 5.45 19.11 7.11
N GLU A 24 6.19 19.96 6.39
CA GLU A 24 5.90 21.42 6.29
C GLU A 24 4.53 21.69 5.64
N GLN A 25 4.11 20.85 4.71
CA GLN A 25 2.76 20.92 4.12
C GLN A 25 1.65 20.45 5.07
N GLY A 26 1.99 19.75 6.17
CA GLY A 26 1.04 19.25 7.16
C GLY A 26 0.70 17.77 7.04
N TYR A 27 1.36 17.01 6.18
CA TYR A 27 1.23 15.56 6.12
C TYR A 27 1.68 14.91 7.44
N ALA A 28 0.99 13.87 7.85
CA ALA A 28 1.22 13.20 9.14
C ALA A 28 1.47 11.68 8.99
N SER A 29 1.54 11.17 7.76
CA SER A 29 1.85 9.77 7.47
C SER A 29 2.59 9.64 6.15
N LEU A 30 3.44 8.62 6.03
CA LEU A 30 4.19 8.32 4.82
C LEU A 30 4.07 6.82 4.48
N ALA A 31 3.69 6.50 3.24
CA ALA A 31 3.77 5.14 2.71
C ALA A 31 5.16 4.95 2.08
N ILE A 32 5.99 4.14 2.72
CA ILE A 32 7.40 3.96 2.36
C ILE A 32 7.56 2.68 1.55
N THR A 33 7.98 2.82 0.30
CA THR A 33 8.33 1.68 -0.56
C THR A 33 9.83 1.45 -0.54
N PRO A 34 10.32 0.35 0.06
CA PRO A 34 11.72 -0.06 -0.06
C PRO A 34 12.09 -0.25 -1.53
N ASP A 35 13.13 0.44 -1.97
CA ASP A 35 13.60 0.39 -3.35
C ASP A 35 15.13 0.62 -3.39
N ARG A 36 15.73 0.67 -4.57
CA ARG A 36 17.18 0.84 -4.76
C ARG A 36 17.75 2.05 -4.01
N ASN A 37 17.00 3.14 -3.95
CA ASN A 37 17.44 4.41 -3.35
C ASN A 37 16.73 4.72 -2.02
N THR A 38 15.92 3.81 -1.52
CA THR A 38 15.13 4.04 -0.30
C THR A 38 15.05 2.74 0.49
N LEU A 39 15.76 2.70 1.63
CA LEU A 39 15.71 1.58 2.56
C LEU A 39 15.86 0.21 1.85
N ASN A 40 16.88 0.10 0.99
CA ASN A 40 17.16 -1.13 0.27
C ASN A 40 17.63 -2.23 1.24
N PRO A 41 16.83 -3.29 1.49
CA PRO A 41 17.15 -4.28 2.51
C PRO A 41 18.30 -5.21 2.12
N TYR A 42 18.88 -5.04 0.93
CA TYR A 42 20.02 -5.82 0.43
C TYR A 42 21.34 -5.05 0.46
N GLU A 43 21.30 -3.75 0.79
CA GLU A 43 22.49 -2.92 0.89
C GLU A 43 23.17 -3.02 2.27
N LYS A 44 24.50 -2.88 2.29
CA LYS A 44 25.27 -2.90 3.54
C LYS A 44 24.95 -1.72 4.44
N THR A 45 24.46 -0.62 3.89
CA THR A 45 24.07 0.60 4.58
C THR A 45 22.69 0.53 5.21
N PHE A 46 21.91 -0.51 4.92
CA PHE A 46 20.51 -0.62 5.33
C PHE A 46 20.26 -0.29 6.80
N ALA A 47 20.98 -0.97 7.72
CA ALA A 47 20.79 -0.73 9.15
C ALA A 47 21.13 0.71 9.60
N SER A 48 22.05 1.40 8.91
CA SER A 48 22.32 2.82 9.18
C SER A 48 21.24 3.73 8.61
N GLU A 49 20.71 3.41 7.44
CA GLU A 49 19.60 4.13 6.81
C GLU A 49 18.33 4.03 7.66
N VAL A 50 18.01 2.83 8.17
CA VAL A 50 16.87 2.64 9.07
C VAL A 50 16.94 3.57 10.27
N ARG A 51 18.09 3.70 10.90
CA ARG A 51 18.26 4.65 12.03
C ARG A 51 18.05 6.11 11.63
N VAL A 52 18.48 6.51 10.43
CA VAL A 52 18.25 7.86 9.90
C VAL A 52 16.75 8.08 9.69
N TRP A 53 16.06 7.11 9.11
CA TRP A 53 14.62 7.17 8.90
C TRP A 53 13.82 7.20 10.21
N GLN A 54 14.19 6.39 11.19
CA GLN A 54 13.59 6.42 12.54
C GLN A 54 13.67 7.82 13.14
N HIS A 55 14.87 8.44 13.05
CA HIS A 55 15.06 9.79 13.56
C HIS A 55 14.24 10.84 12.80
N ALA A 56 14.22 10.75 11.47
CA ALA A 56 13.47 11.68 10.61
C ALA A 56 11.97 11.61 10.85
N LEU A 57 11.39 10.40 10.89
CA LEU A 57 9.97 10.17 11.19
C LEU A 57 9.61 10.67 12.59
N ALA A 58 10.44 10.38 13.60
CA ALA A 58 10.21 10.84 14.97
C ALA A 58 10.27 12.37 15.06
N LYS A 59 11.26 13.01 14.43
CA LYS A 59 11.39 14.48 14.39
C LYS A 59 10.20 15.14 13.70
N ALA A 60 9.71 14.56 12.62
CA ALA A 60 8.53 15.04 11.88
C ALA A 60 7.21 14.67 12.57
N GLN A 61 7.21 13.83 13.60
CA GLN A 61 6.03 13.24 14.24
C GLN A 61 5.11 12.53 13.20
N MET A 62 5.69 11.96 12.16
CA MET A 62 4.99 11.24 11.11
C MET A 62 4.89 9.75 11.43
N ARG A 63 3.73 9.17 11.17
CA ARG A 63 3.53 7.72 11.11
C ARG A 63 3.99 7.20 9.75
N CYS A 64 4.13 5.89 9.62
CA CYS A 64 4.39 5.30 8.31
C CYS A 64 3.69 3.95 8.15
N VAL A 65 3.58 3.53 6.91
CA VAL A 65 3.32 2.15 6.47
C VAL A 65 4.47 1.73 5.56
N VAL A 66 4.71 0.43 5.41
CA VAL A 66 5.70 -0.10 4.47
C VAL A 66 4.98 -0.75 3.30
N GLU A 67 5.28 -0.28 2.09
CA GLU A 67 4.73 -0.79 0.84
C GLU A 67 5.69 -1.79 0.19
N THR A 68 5.17 -2.84 -0.44
CA THR A 68 6.02 -3.91 -0.98
C THR A 68 5.99 -4.02 -2.51
N GLY A 69 5.70 -2.94 -3.20
CA GLY A 69 5.68 -2.91 -4.67
C GLY A 69 6.99 -3.37 -5.31
N ALA A 70 8.12 -3.12 -4.66
CA ALA A 70 9.47 -3.55 -5.04
C ALA A 70 9.96 -3.10 -6.43
N ARG A 71 9.13 -2.47 -7.21
CA ARG A 71 9.44 -2.01 -8.59
C ARG A 71 10.47 -2.90 -9.31
N HIS A 72 11.68 -2.43 -9.52
CA HIS A 72 12.78 -3.19 -10.13
C HIS A 72 13.85 -3.65 -9.12
N LEU A 73 13.55 -3.65 -7.83
CA LEU A 73 14.51 -4.02 -6.77
C LEU A 73 14.92 -5.48 -6.89
N LEU A 74 13.96 -6.38 -7.07
CA LEU A 74 14.20 -7.82 -7.11
C LEU A 74 14.52 -8.34 -8.53
N ASP A 75 14.01 -7.70 -9.57
CA ASP A 75 14.25 -8.06 -10.97
C ASP A 75 14.44 -6.79 -11.80
N SER A 76 15.65 -6.60 -12.32
CA SER A 76 15.99 -5.41 -13.10
C SER A 76 15.28 -5.34 -14.48
N LYS A 77 14.68 -6.43 -14.94
CA LYS A 77 14.02 -6.53 -16.25
C LYS A 77 12.50 -6.48 -16.15
N ARG A 78 11.96 -7.03 -15.07
CA ARG A 78 10.51 -7.16 -14.89
C ARG A 78 10.06 -6.40 -13.64
N LYS A 79 9.31 -5.33 -13.86
CA LYS A 79 8.75 -4.53 -12.77
C LYS A 79 7.85 -5.40 -11.87
N HIS A 80 7.97 -5.26 -10.56
CA HIS A 80 7.21 -5.99 -9.54
C HIS A 80 7.48 -7.50 -9.44
N HIS A 81 8.37 -8.06 -10.22
CA HIS A 81 8.77 -9.46 -10.16
C HIS A 81 10.00 -9.68 -9.27
N PRO A 82 10.14 -10.91 -8.71
CA PRO A 82 9.16 -11.98 -8.70
C PRO A 82 7.99 -11.71 -7.76
N THR A 83 6.91 -12.51 -7.89
CA THR A 83 5.70 -12.45 -7.06
C THR A 83 5.51 -13.77 -6.30
N LEU A 84 4.51 -13.83 -5.42
CA LEU A 84 4.10 -15.07 -4.74
C LEU A 84 3.55 -16.13 -5.71
N LEU A 85 3.16 -15.70 -6.92
CA LEU A 85 2.58 -16.55 -7.97
C LEU A 85 3.56 -16.88 -9.10
N SER A 86 4.84 -16.53 -8.96
CA SER A 86 5.86 -16.87 -9.96
C SER A 86 5.92 -18.38 -10.22
N ASP A 87 6.22 -18.77 -11.47
CA ASP A 87 6.24 -20.19 -11.86
C ASP A 87 7.32 -20.96 -11.10
N ALA A 88 8.54 -20.41 -11.04
CA ALA A 88 9.65 -21.01 -10.33
C ALA A 88 9.52 -20.81 -8.80
N GLN A 89 9.71 -21.90 -8.05
CA GLN A 89 9.66 -21.85 -6.58
C GLN A 89 10.71 -20.91 -5.98
N ASP A 90 11.91 -20.87 -6.57
CA ASP A 90 12.98 -19.96 -6.11
C ASP A 90 12.58 -18.48 -6.25
N ASP A 91 11.81 -18.13 -7.26
CA ASP A 91 11.26 -16.79 -7.44
C ASP A 91 10.22 -16.48 -6.35
N CYS A 92 9.33 -17.42 -6.04
CA CYS A 92 8.41 -17.29 -4.90
C CYS A 92 9.17 -17.10 -3.58
N ASN A 93 10.20 -17.91 -3.34
CA ASN A 93 11.02 -17.81 -2.13
C ASN A 93 11.73 -16.46 -2.03
N ARG A 94 12.23 -15.90 -3.14
CA ARG A 94 12.82 -14.56 -3.17
C ARG A 94 11.79 -13.48 -2.80
N ARG A 95 10.54 -13.62 -3.27
CA ARG A 95 9.46 -12.70 -2.90
C ARG A 95 9.12 -12.82 -1.41
N ILE A 96 9.00 -14.02 -0.87
CA ILE A 96 8.77 -14.27 0.56
C ILE A 96 9.88 -13.66 1.40
N GLU A 97 11.13 -13.87 1.02
CA GLU A 97 12.28 -13.28 1.73
C GLU A 97 12.24 -11.75 1.74
N PHE A 98 11.88 -11.11 0.62
CA PHE A 98 11.70 -9.67 0.56
C PHE A 98 10.57 -9.20 1.50
N LEU A 99 9.44 -9.91 1.51
CA LEU A 99 8.31 -9.57 2.38
C LEU A 99 8.70 -9.71 3.86
N ARG A 100 9.49 -10.71 4.23
CA ARG A 100 10.02 -10.85 5.60
C ARG A 100 10.89 -9.66 5.98
N ARG A 101 11.80 -9.22 5.11
CA ARG A 101 12.63 -8.03 5.35
C ARG A 101 11.80 -6.75 5.46
N ALA A 102 10.74 -6.61 4.66
CA ALA A 102 9.82 -5.49 4.76
C ALA A 102 9.06 -5.50 6.10
N ILE A 103 8.71 -6.67 6.62
CA ILE A 103 8.09 -6.82 7.95
C ILE A 103 9.07 -6.44 9.06
N GLU A 104 10.31 -6.89 8.98
CA GLU A 104 11.37 -6.50 9.94
C GLU A 104 11.58 -4.99 9.94
N LEU A 105 11.68 -4.39 8.74
CA LEU A 105 11.75 -2.94 8.58
C LEU A 105 10.54 -2.23 9.21
N ALA A 106 9.33 -2.73 8.98
CA ALA A 106 8.12 -2.16 9.56
C ALA A 106 8.14 -2.21 11.09
N GLY A 107 8.65 -3.31 11.68
CA GLY A 107 8.87 -3.41 13.11
C GLY A 107 9.87 -2.37 13.63
N GLU A 108 11.00 -2.19 12.94
CA GLU A 108 12.02 -1.19 13.31
C GLU A 108 11.51 0.25 13.17
N LEU A 109 10.71 0.56 12.15
CA LEU A 109 10.11 1.87 11.95
C LEU A 109 8.85 2.12 12.79
N ASN A 110 8.37 1.12 13.53
CA ASN A 110 7.07 1.14 14.21
C ASN A 110 5.93 1.54 13.26
N ALA A 111 5.95 0.94 12.07
CA ALA A 111 4.96 1.20 11.02
C ALA A 111 3.58 0.63 11.39
N ASP A 112 2.53 1.26 10.88
CA ASP A 112 1.15 0.84 11.15
C ASP A 112 0.83 -0.52 10.54
N CYS A 113 1.36 -0.80 9.34
CA CYS A 113 1.24 -2.09 8.66
C CYS A 113 2.29 -2.24 7.55
N VAL A 114 2.34 -3.44 6.98
CA VAL A 114 2.99 -3.73 5.69
C VAL A 114 1.92 -4.02 4.66
N SER A 115 1.89 -3.27 3.57
CA SER A 115 0.99 -3.51 2.43
C SER A 115 1.62 -4.47 1.43
N LEU A 116 0.83 -5.45 0.98
CA LEU A 116 1.24 -6.46 0.00
C LEU A 116 0.08 -6.87 -0.90
N TRP A 117 0.41 -7.46 -2.04
CA TRP A 117 -0.54 -7.93 -3.06
C TRP A 117 -0.15 -9.31 -3.60
N SER A 118 -1.05 -9.96 -4.37
CA SER A 118 -0.88 -11.35 -4.84
C SER A 118 0.21 -11.50 -5.91
N GLY A 119 0.28 -10.57 -6.82
CA GLY A 119 0.96 -10.69 -8.11
C GLY A 119 0.04 -11.06 -9.25
N ALA A 120 0.45 -10.70 -10.46
CA ALA A 120 -0.23 -11.08 -11.69
C ALA A 120 -0.01 -12.55 -12.02
N VAL A 121 -0.97 -13.15 -12.71
CA VAL A 121 -0.85 -14.50 -13.27
C VAL A 121 -0.01 -14.41 -14.53
N CYS A 122 1.09 -15.15 -14.60
CA CYS A 122 2.03 -15.12 -15.72
C CYS A 122 1.92 -16.33 -16.66
N SER A 123 1.15 -17.36 -16.30
CA SER A 123 1.00 -18.60 -17.05
C SER A 123 -0.45 -19.08 -17.03
N ASP A 124 -0.76 -20.07 -17.88
CA ASP A 124 -2.06 -20.79 -17.89
C ASP A 124 -2.19 -21.78 -16.71
N ALA A 125 -1.74 -21.37 -15.53
CA ALA A 125 -1.79 -22.23 -14.35
C ALA A 125 -3.23 -22.41 -13.88
N ASP A 126 -3.53 -23.62 -13.41
CA ASP A 126 -4.82 -23.94 -12.80
C ASP A 126 -5.08 -23.04 -11.58
N GLU A 127 -6.28 -22.50 -11.49
CA GLU A 127 -6.70 -21.60 -10.42
C GLU A 127 -6.51 -22.21 -9.02
N THR A 128 -6.72 -23.52 -8.87
CA THR A 128 -6.50 -24.25 -7.62
C THR A 128 -5.04 -24.21 -7.20
N LEU A 129 -4.10 -24.31 -8.16
CA LEU A 129 -2.67 -24.18 -7.91
C LEU A 129 -2.30 -22.76 -7.49
N LEU A 130 -2.88 -21.74 -8.14
CA LEU A 130 -2.65 -20.33 -7.82
C LEU A 130 -3.12 -20.01 -6.39
N TRP A 131 -4.32 -20.45 -6.03
CA TRP A 131 -4.83 -20.32 -4.66
C TRP A 131 -3.92 -20.99 -3.64
N ARG A 132 -3.46 -22.21 -3.90
CA ARG A 132 -2.53 -22.90 -3.00
C ARG A 132 -1.22 -22.14 -2.84
N LYS A 133 -0.58 -21.74 -3.95
CA LYS A 133 0.66 -20.94 -3.90
C LYS A 133 0.48 -19.66 -3.09
N LEU A 134 -0.63 -18.95 -3.32
CA LEU A 134 -0.91 -17.70 -2.63
C LEU A 134 -1.15 -17.93 -1.13
N THR A 135 -2.00 -18.89 -0.76
CA THR A 135 -2.30 -19.18 0.65
C THR A 135 -1.07 -19.67 1.40
N ASP A 136 -0.26 -20.53 0.78
CA ASP A 136 1.00 -21.01 1.38
C ASP A 136 1.97 -19.84 1.58
N GLY A 137 2.19 -19.01 0.55
CA GLY A 137 3.10 -17.88 0.60
C GLY A 137 2.66 -16.80 1.58
N VAL A 138 1.38 -16.39 1.55
CA VAL A 138 0.83 -15.40 2.49
C VAL A 138 0.83 -15.97 3.91
N GLY A 139 0.50 -17.25 4.10
CA GLY A 139 0.54 -17.92 5.41
C GLY A 139 1.93 -17.85 6.04
N GLU A 140 2.98 -18.16 5.27
CA GLU A 140 4.37 -18.09 5.72
C GLU A 140 4.79 -16.66 6.12
N VAL A 141 4.38 -15.67 5.32
CA VAL A 141 4.66 -14.25 5.60
C VAL A 141 3.88 -13.78 6.84
N LEU A 142 2.64 -14.22 6.99
CA LEU A 142 1.76 -13.90 8.11
C LEU A 142 2.29 -14.45 9.45
N ASP A 143 2.82 -15.67 9.44
CA ASP A 143 3.48 -16.27 10.61
C ASP A 143 4.71 -15.44 11.04
N HIS A 144 5.46 -14.92 10.05
CA HIS A 144 6.60 -14.04 10.34
C HIS A 144 6.12 -12.69 10.91
N ALA A 145 5.11 -12.07 10.30
CA ALA A 145 4.52 -10.82 10.76
C ALA A 145 3.99 -10.93 12.19
N SER A 146 3.32 -12.04 12.50
CA SER A 146 2.80 -12.30 13.85
C SER A 146 3.92 -12.37 14.90
N ARG A 147 5.06 -12.98 14.57
CA ARG A 147 6.24 -13.01 15.47
C ARG A 147 6.86 -11.63 15.68
N CYS A 148 6.79 -10.77 14.67
CA CYS A 148 7.30 -9.39 14.73
C CYS A 148 6.28 -8.40 15.33
N GLY A 149 5.03 -8.82 15.59
CA GLY A 149 3.97 -7.94 16.04
C GLY A 149 3.49 -6.94 14.99
N VAL A 150 3.67 -7.25 13.70
CA VAL A 150 3.35 -6.39 12.56
C VAL A 150 2.02 -6.84 11.93
N VAL A 151 1.19 -5.88 11.56
CA VAL A 151 -0.06 -6.10 10.82
C VAL A 151 0.22 -6.08 9.32
N LEU A 152 -0.42 -6.98 8.57
CA LEU A 152 -0.39 -6.98 7.11
C LEU A 152 -1.66 -6.35 6.54
N GLY A 153 -1.51 -5.52 5.51
CA GLY A 153 -2.59 -5.00 4.68
C GLY A 153 -2.53 -5.66 3.30
N PHE A 154 -3.52 -6.49 2.98
CA PHE A 154 -3.59 -7.08 1.65
C PHE A 154 -4.34 -6.16 0.70
N GLU A 155 -3.74 -5.86 -0.45
CA GLU A 155 -4.26 -4.94 -1.45
C GLU A 155 -4.79 -5.72 -2.66
N PRO A 156 -6.10 -5.68 -2.91
CA PRO A 156 -6.64 -6.07 -4.21
C PRO A 156 -6.20 -5.06 -5.27
N GLU A 157 -5.59 -5.55 -6.36
CA GLU A 157 -5.03 -4.66 -7.38
C GLU A 157 -5.44 -5.08 -8.80
N PRO A 158 -5.92 -4.13 -9.64
CA PRO A 158 -6.32 -4.42 -11.01
C PRO A 158 -5.24 -5.14 -11.80
N GLY A 159 -5.61 -6.27 -12.44
CA GLY A 159 -4.69 -7.10 -13.22
C GLY A 159 -3.87 -8.10 -12.41
N MET A 160 -4.03 -8.14 -11.09
CA MET A 160 -3.46 -9.18 -10.23
C MET A 160 -4.42 -10.36 -10.06
N PHE A 161 -3.94 -11.46 -9.48
CA PHE A 161 -4.77 -12.64 -9.22
C PHE A 161 -5.89 -12.35 -8.23
N ILE A 162 -5.57 -11.59 -7.18
CA ILE A 162 -6.57 -11.01 -6.28
C ILE A 162 -6.71 -9.54 -6.68
N ASP A 163 -7.78 -9.24 -7.39
CA ASP A 163 -8.04 -7.92 -7.96
C ASP A 163 -9.22 -7.19 -7.30
N THR A 164 -10.13 -7.92 -6.66
CA THR A 164 -11.33 -7.36 -6.02
C THR A 164 -11.35 -7.59 -4.52
N VAL A 165 -12.10 -6.77 -3.79
CA VAL A 165 -12.36 -6.94 -2.36
C VAL A 165 -12.98 -8.31 -2.07
N ALA A 166 -13.90 -8.77 -2.90
CA ALA A 166 -14.51 -10.08 -2.74
C ALA A 166 -13.48 -11.23 -2.82
N ARG A 167 -12.51 -11.16 -3.73
CA ARG A 167 -11.45 -12.17 -3.81
C ARG A 167 -10.46 -12.06 -2.63
N ALA A 168 -10.21 -10.86 -2.10
CA ALA A 168 -9.42 -10.71 -0.87
C ALA A 168 -10.14 -11.29 0.34
N GLU A 169 -11.46 -11.12 0.46
CA GLU A 169 -12.24 -11.78 1.51
C GLU A 169 -12.18 -13.31 1.39
N GLU A 170 -12.21 -13.87 0.17
CA GLU A 170 -11.99 -15.30 -0.05
C GLU A 170 -10.60 -15.76 0.41
N LEU A 171 -9.54 -14.96 0.15
CA LEU A 171 -8.20 -15.25 0.68
C LEU A 171 -8.21 -15.26 2.21
N PHE A 172 -8.87 -14.30 2.84
CA PHE A 172 -8.96 -14.24 4.31
C PHE A 172 -9.70 -15.45 4.88
N GLU A 173 -10.78 -15.91 4.25
CA GLU A 173 -11.46 -17.14 4.66
C GLU A 173 -10.55 -18.37 4.57
N ARG A 174 -9.82 -18.50 3.47
CA ARG A 174 -8.88 -19.62 3.25
C ARG A 174 -7.75 -19.63 4.27
N LEU A 175 -7.35 -18.45 4.81
CA LEU A 175 -6.34 -18.28 5.85
C LEU A 175 -6.92 -18.33 7.28
N GLY A 176 -8.23 -18.57 7.46
CA GLY A 176 -8.88 -18.62 8.76
C GLY A 176 -9.13 -17.26 9.41
N ARG A 177 -9.22 -16.18 8.64
CA ARG A 177 -9.51 -14.80 9.06
C ARG A 177 -8.61 -14.30 10.20
N PRO A 178 -7.26 -14.34 10.06
CA PRO A 178 -6.36 -13.91 11.12
C PRO A 178 -6.50 -12.41 11.40
N LYS A 179 -6.41 -12.02 12.67
CA LYS A 179 -6.55 -10.62 13.10
C LYS A 179 -5.39 -9.72 12.64
N SER A 180 -4.23 -10.31 12.37
CA SER A 180 -3.04 -9.61 11.88
C SER A 180 -3.03 -9.40 10.37
N LEU A 181 -4.13 -9.74 9.67
CA LEU A 181 -4.31 -9.52 8.23
C LEU A 181 -5.58 -8.68 8.01
N GLY A 182 -5.39 -7.48 7.49
CA GLY A 182 -6.44 -6.56 7.08
C GLY A 182 -6.32 -6.20 5.60
N LEU A 183 -7.05 -5.18 5.20
CA LEU A 183 -7.06 -4.66 3.84
C LEU A 183 -6.25 -3.36 3.74
N THR A 184 -5.43 -3.26 2.71
CA THR A 184 -5.12 -1.99 2.07
C THR A 184 -6.20 -1.74 1.03
N VAL A 185 -6.96 -0.67 1.17
CA VAL A 185 -8.01 -0.30 0.23
C VAL A 185 -7.53 0.87 -0.61
N ASP A 186 -7.27 0.62 -1.88
CA ASP A 186 -7.07 1.67 -2.87
C ASP A 186 -8.42 2.06 -3.47
N ILE A 187 -8.81 3.32 -3.27
CA ILE A 187 -10.11 3.82 -3.70
C ILE A 187 -10.20 3.89 -5.23
N GLY A 188 -9.10 4.21 -5.90
CA GLY A 188 -9.04 4.19 -7.36
C GLY A 188 -9.19 2.78 -7.94
N HIS A 189 -8.62 1.76 -7.30
CA HIS A 189 -8.78 0.38 -7.72
C HIS A 189 -10.24 -0.07 -7.67
N LEU A 190 -10.98 0.30 -6.60
CA LEU A 190 -12.42 0.04 -6.52
C LEU A 190 -13.17 0.66 -7.70
N GLU A 191 -12.84 1.93 -8.05
CA GLU A 191 -13.44 2.61 -9.17
C GLU A 191 -13.08 1.95 -10.50
N CYS A 192 -11.80 1.66 -10.71
CA CYS A 192 -11.27 0.99 -11.91
C CYS A 192 -12.00 -0.32 -12.21
N LEU A 193 -12.28 -1.11 -11.18
CA LEU A 193 -12.93 -2.41 -11.29
C LEU A 193 -14.46 -2.34 -11.20
N GLY A 194 -15.01 -1.15 -10.96
CA GLY A 194 -16.45 -0.95 -10.86
C GLY A 194 -17.08 -1.61 -9.63
N GLU A 195 -16.37 -1.71 -8.52
CA GLU A 195 -16.86 -2.25 -7.25
C GLU A 195 -17.79 -1.24 -6.55
N ARG A 196 -18.84 -0.86 -7.24
CA ARG A 196 -19.79 0.19 -6.84
C ARG A 196 -21.01 -0.37 -6.12
N PRO A 197 -21.62 0.41 -5.19
CA PRO A 197 -21.24 1.77 -4.77
C PRO A 197 -19.99 1.77 -3.88
N LEU A 198 -18.98 2.57 -4.19
CA LEU A 198 -17.67 2.57 -3.51
C LEU A 198 -17.80 2.76 -1.99
N ALA A 199 -18.66 3.68 -1.55
CA ALA A 199 -18.91 3.91 -0.14
C ALA A 199 -19.49 2.69 0.59
N ALA A 200 -20.35 1.91 -0.09
CA ALA A 200 -20.87 0.67 0.47
C ALA A 200 -19.78 -0.39 0.62
N THR A 201 -18.93 -0.54 -0.42
CA THR A 201 -17.78 -1.45 -0.35
C THR A 201 -16.85 -1.09 0.80
N VAL A 202 -16.51 0.20 0.96
CA VAL A 202 -15.67 0.67 2.08
C VAL A 202 -16.33 0.40 3.43
N ARG A 203 -17.63 0.68 3.58
CA ARG A 203 -18.39 0.41 4.81
C ARG A 203 -18.37 -1.07 5.17
N ASP A 204 -18.59 -1.94 4.18
CA ASP A 204 -18.78 -3.38 4.40
C ASP A 204 -17.47 -4.07 4.85
N VAL A 205 -16.31 -3.46 4.58
CA VAL A 205 -14.99 -3.96 5.01
C VAL A 205 -14.27 -3.06 6.02
N ALA A 206 -14.96 -2.05 6.55
CA ALA A 206 -14.38 -0.97 7.35
C ALA A 206 -13.59 -1.45 8.59
N ASP A 207 -14.02 -2.54 9.23
CA ASP A 207 -13.38 -3.16 10.38
C ASP A 207 -12.06 -3.86 10.08
N ARG A 208 -11.77 -4.06 8.78
CA ARG A 208 -10.56 -4.69 8.28
C ARG A 208 -9.58 -3.74 7.64
N ILE A 209 -9.97 -2.48 7.41
CA ILE A 209 -9.11 -1.50 6.75
C ILE A 209 -7.96 -1.12 7.67
N VAL A 210 -6.73 -1.42 7.25
CA VAL A 210 -5.49 -1.05 7.97
C VAL A 210 -4.69 0.02 7.22
N ASN A 211 -4.93 0.18 5.92
CA ASN A 211 -4.31 1.20 5.08
C ASN A 211 -5.30 1.66 3.99
N VAL A 212 -5.19 2.91 3.56
CA VAL A 212 -6.00 3.48 2.47
C VAL A 212 -5.09 4.21 1.50
N HIS A 213 -5.20 3.87 0.21
CA HIS A 213 -4.61 4.64 -0.88
C HIS A 213 -5.65 5.56 -1.50
N LEU A 214 -5.21 6.75 -1.86
CA LEU A 214 -6.01 7.77 -2.54
C LEU A 214 -5.33 8.17 -3.84
N ASP A 215 -6.02 7.96 -4.90
CA ASP A 215 -5.82 8.53 -6.22
C ASP A 215 -7.19 8.70 -6.88
N ASP A 216 -7.29 9.23 -8.07
CA ASP A 216 -8.55 9.25 -8.80
C ASP A 216 -8.44 8.37 -10.04
N MET A 217 -9.54 7.73 -10.42
CA MET A 217 -9.59 6.85 -11.59
C MET A 217 -10.90 7.01 -12.37
N ILE A 218 -10.92 6.39 -13.52
CA ILE A 218 -12.09 6.20 -14.39
C ILE A 218 -12.33 4.71 -14.53
N VAL A 219 -13.57 4.28 -14.55
CA VAL A 219 -13.94 2.87 -14.71
C VAL A 219 -13.20 2.23 -15.88
N CYS A 220 -12.66 1.03 -15.67
CA CYS A 220 -11.87 0.25 -16.63
C CYS A 220 -10.54 0.91 -17.08
N ARG A 221 -10.06 1.94 -16.35
CA ARG A 221 -8.76 2.57 -16.64
C ARG A 221 -7.91 2.60 -15.38
N HIS A 222 -6.93 1.71 -15.31
CA HIS A 222 -5.94 1.71 -14.23
C HIS A 222 -4.90 2.82 -14.47
N GLU A 223 -5.27 4.05 -14.07
CA GLU A 223 -4.47 5.23 -14.24
C GLU A 223 -4.62 6.15 -13.03
N HIS A 224 -3.59 6.21 -12.18
CA HIS A 224 -3.58 7.04 -10.97
C HIS A 224 -3.63 8.53 -11.34
N LEU A 225 -4.83 9.08 -11.42
CA LEU A 225 -5.09 10.50 -11.69
C LEU A 225 -5.00 11.31 -10.41
N PRO A 226 -4.62 12.60 -10.49
CA PRO A 226 -4.71 13.51 -9.35
C PRO A 226 -6.14 13.58 -8.80
N LEU A 227 -6.27 13.72 -7.48
CA LEU A 227 -7.56 13.78 -6.79
C LEU A 227 -8.49 14.84 -7.36
N GLY A 228 -9.71 14.46 -7.69
CA GLY A 228 -10.72 15.29 -8.35
C GLY A 228 -10.56 15.42 -9.87
N LYS A 229 -9.77 14.53 -10.51
CA LYS A 229 -9.59 14.49 -11.97
C LYS A 229 -10.15 13.22 -12.62
N GLY A 230 -10.68 12.30 -11.85
CA GLY A 230 -11.42 11.13 -12.29
C GLY A 230 -12.91 11.24 -11.97
N ASP A 231 -13.56 10.10 -11.78
CA ASP A 231 -15.00 9.98 -11.61
C ASP A 231 -15.42 9.69 -10.16
N ILE A 232 -14.48 9.69 -9.18
CA ILE A 232 -14.75 9.27 -7.81
C ILE A 232 -15.44 10.38 -7.01
N ASP A 233 -16.63 10.06 -6.45
CA ASP A 233 -17.24 10.87 -5.39
C ASP A 233 -16.69 10.48 -4.02
N TYR A 234 -15.75 11.26 -3.51
CA TYR A 234 -15.06 11.01 -2.25
C TYR A 234 -15.90 11.31 -1.00
N VAL A 235 -16.90 12.18 -1.06
CA VAL A 235 -17.64 12.60 0.13
C VAL A 235 -18.32 11.43 0.84
N PRO A 236 -19.05 10.52 0.16
CA PRO A 236 -19.64 9.35 0.81
C PRO A 236 -18.55 8.41 1.40
N ILE A 237 -17.42 8.24 0.72
CA ILE A 237 -16.33 7.37 1.15
C ILE A 237 -15.72 7.88 2.47
N PHE A 238 -15.42 9.19 2.53
CA PHE A 238 -14.89 9.81 3.75
C PHE A 238 -15.86 9.73 4.92
N ARG A 239 -17.18 9.77 4.66
CA ARG A 239 -18.20 9.55 5.71
C ARG A 239 -18.12 8.15 6.28
N GLU A 240 -17.97 7.13 5.45
CA GLU A 240 -17.86 5.73 5.92
C GLU A 240 -16.55 5.52 6.70
N LEU A 241 -15.42 6.04 6.23
CA LEU A 241 -14.16 5.99 6.97
C LEU A 241 -14.25 6.72 8.34
N LEU A 242 -14.94 7.86 8.39
CA LEU A 242 -15.18 8.59 9.64
C LEU A 242 -16.10 7.81 10.57
N ALA A 243 -17.20 7.24 10.07
CA ALA A 243 -18.14 6.41 10.83
C ALA A 243 -17.45 5.16 11.41
N ALA A 244 -16.54 4.56 10.66
CA ALA A 244 -15.69 3.45 11.10
C ALA A 244 -14.59 3.88 12.10
N ARG A 245 -14.43 5.18 12.36
CA ARG A 245 -13.35 5.73 13.20
C ARG A 245 -11.95 5.35 12.70
N TYR A 246 -11.77 5.24 11.38
CA TYR A 246 -10.45 4.98 10.82
C TYR A 246 -9.45 6.05 11.25
N GLN A 247 -8.30 5.62 11.80
CA GLN A 247 -7.26 6.51 12.36
C GLN A 247 -5.95 6.46 11.57
N GLY A 248 -5.87 5.62 10.54
CA GLY A 248 -4.69 5.44 9.71
C GLY A 248 -4.42 6.59 8.74
N GLY A 249 -3.38 6.42 7.94
CA GLY A 249 -3.02 7.32 6.85
C GLY A 249 -3.96 7.17 5.65
N LEU A 250 -4.27 8.30 5.02
CA LEU A 250 -4.89 8.37 3.69
C LEU A 250 -3.75 8.69 2.72
N HIS A 251 -3.11 7.65 2.18
CA HIS A 251 -1.86 7.79 1.42
C HIS A 251 -2.15 8.08 -0.05
N VAL A 252 -1.82 9.28 -0.47
CA VAL A 252 -1.91 9.67 -1.89
C VAL A 252 -0.86 8.91 -2.68
N GLU A 253 -1.27 8.18 -3.72
CA GLU A 253 -0.39 7.42 -4.60
C GLU A 253 -0.52 7.86 -6.06
N LEU A 254 0.41 8.69 -6.51
CA LEU A 254 0.39 9.31 -7.84
C LEU A 254 1.73 9.12 -8.57
N PRO A 255 2.12 7.86 -8.91
CA PRO A 255 3.46 7.56 -9.46
C PRO A 255 3.73 8.26 -10.79
N ARG A 256 2.70 8.66 -11.54
CA ARG A 256 2.84 9.38 -12.82
C ARG A 256 3.04 10.89 -12.65
N GLN A 257 2.95 11.42 -11.40
CA GLN A 257 3.08 12.83 -11.09
C GLN A 257 4.44 13.17 -10.46
N SER A 258 5.43 12.27 -10.47
CA SER A 258 6.74 12.47 -9.86
C SER A 258 7.44 13.75 -10.34
N HIS A 259 7.30 14.10 -11.62
CA HIS A 259 7.87 15.31 -12.24
C HIS A 259 7.34 16.63 -11.67
N ARG A 260 6.20 16.61 -10.96
CA ARG A 260 5.57 17.75 -10.29
C ARG A 260 5.06 17.40 -8.88
N TRP A 261 5.71 16.46 -8.26
CA TRP A 261 5.25 15.85 -7.00
C TRP A 261 4.93 16.87 -5.90
N TYR A 262 5.70 17.95 -5.79
CA TYR A 262 5.55 18.93 -4.71
C TYR A 262 4.25 19.72 -4.81
N GLU A 263 3.91 20.20 -6.01
CA GLU A 263 2.64 20.86 -6.29
C GLU A 263 1.47 19.88 -6.15
N THR A 264 1.66 18.66 -6.64
CA THR A 264 0.64 17.60 -6.54
C THR A 264 0.38 17.20 -5.09
N ALA A 265 1.42 17.15 -4.26
CA ALA A 265 1.27 16.90 -2.83
C ALA A 265 0.45 18.04 -2.16
N LYS A 266 0.74 19.29 -2.48
CA LYS A 266 -0.02 20.44 -1.96
C LYS A 266 -1.50 20.38 -2.39
N GLU A 267 -1.77 20.17 -3.68
CA GLU A 267 -3.12 20.03 -4.23
C GLU A 267 -3.89 18.88 -3.55
N SER A 268 -3.23 17.76 -3.34
CA SER A 268 -3.80 16.56 -2.69
C SER A 268 -4.08 16.79 -1.20
N TYR A 269 -3.19 17.48 -0.49
CA TYR A 269 -3.39 17.86 0.90
C TYR A 269 -4.64 18.75 1.07
N GLU A 270 -4.75 19.78 0.23
CA GLU A 270 -5.91 20.68 0.22
C GLU A 270 -7.20 19.91 -0.09
N PHE A 271 -7.16 18.95 -1.01
CA PHE A 271 -8.29 18.08 -1.33
C PHE A 271 -8.73 17.25 -0.13
N ILE A 272 -7.79 16.51 0.52
CA ILE A 272 -8.07 15.68 1.67
C ILE A 272 -8.71 16.53 2.80
N HIS A 273 -8.14 17.68 3.11
CA HIS A 273 -8.64 18.56 4.16
C HIS A 273 -10.04 19.09 3.85
N ARG A 274 -10.31 19.43 2.60
CA ARG A 274 -11.66 19.81 2.16
C ARG A 274 -12.65 18.66 2.34
N MET A 275 -12.29 17.42 1.97
CA MET A 275 -13.16 16.26 2.15
C MET A 275 -13.44 15.99 3.62
N ILE A 276 -12.43 16.03 4.48
CA ILE A 276 -12.58 15.89 5.93
C ILE A 276 -13.54 16.97 6.46
N GLY A 277 -13.36 18.23 6.06
CA GLY A 277 -14.22 19.33 6.49
C GLY A 277 -15.70 19.21 6.05
N LEU A 278 -15.98 18.50 4.94
CA LEU A 278 -17.35 18.26 4.47
C LEU A 278 -18.08 17.14 5.24
N VAL A 279 -17.34 16.29 5.97
CA VAL A 279 -17.92 15.12 6.67
C VAL A 279 -17.83 15.22 8.18
N SER A 280 -17.06 16.18 8.73
CA SER A 280 -16.90 16.47 10.18
C SER A 280 -18.06 17.33 10.75
#